data_14b82dc7375cd0194cb0ff89772ee788
#
_entry.id   14b82dc7375cd0194cb0ff89772ee788
#
_cell.length_a   1.000
_cell.length_b   1.000
_cell.length_c   1.000
_cell.angle_alpha   90.00
_cell.angle_beta   90.00
_cell.angle_gamma   90.00
#
_symmetry.space_group_name_H-M   'P 1'
#
loop_
_entity.id
_entity.type
_entity.pdbx_description
1 polymer ?
#
loop_
_entity_poly.entity_id
_entity_poly.type
_entity_poly.pdbx_seq_one_letter_code
_entity_poly.pdbx_strand_id
1 'polypeptide(L)'
;RAILAVRAAELFSFDAIFPDAGAVAALHNARIAAKRLRYTLELFPEVFGADGEAVVAEMKTLQEDLGIVHDRDVLIATIDLALGGLIQVHDADTDAIRTSLEIVLRRVQQERDERHLDVAAQWQRLAQGDFRERLARLGGTDAIAAS
;
A
#
# COMPACT_ATOMS: atom_id res chain seq x y z
N ARG A 1 1.36 4.61 24.32
CA ARG A 1 2.32 5.42 23.52
C ARG A 1 3.46 4.58 22.98
N ALA A 2 4.12 3.73 23.78
CA ALA A 2 5.24 2.89 23.31
C ALA A 2 4.87 1.99 22.12
N ILE A 3 3.65 1.41 22.10
CA ILE A 3 3.18 0.60 20.96
C ILE A 3 3.02 1.44 19.69
N LEU A 4 2.63 2.71 19.80
CA LEU A 4 2.54 3.60 18.66
C LEU A 4 3.91 3.87 18.02
N ALA A 5 4.94 4.09 18.84
CA ALA A 5 6.31 4.26 18.36
C ALA A 5 6.81 3.03 17.59
N VAL A 6 6.50 1.81 18.09
CA VAL A 6 6.84 0.56 17.38
C VAL A 6 6.12 0.47 16.03
N ARG A 7 4.81 0.82 15.97
CA ARG A 7 4.04 0.79 14.72
C ARG A 7 4.49 1.85 13.72
N ALA A 8 4.89 3.02 14.21
CA ALA A 8 5.49 4.06 13.37
C ALA A 8 6.83 3.59 12.77
N ALA A 9 7.72 3.02 13.58
CA ALA A 9 8.98 2.46 13.11
C ALA A 9 8.77 1.33 12.10
N GLU A 10 7.78 0.43 12.33
CA GLU A 10 7.40 -0.62 11.38
C GLU A 10 6.99 -0.03 10.03
N LEU A 11 6.15 1.01 10.01
CA LEU A 11 5.73 1.67 8.77
C LEU A 11 6.91 2.34 8.04
N PHE A 12 7.73 3.09 8.75
CA PHE A 12 8.88 3.78 8.15
C PHE A 12 9.98 2.83 7.65
N SER A 13 10.02 1.59 8.12
CA SER A 13 10.95 0.59 7.55
C SER A 13 10.66 0.28 6.09
N PHE A 14 9.50 0.68 5.56
CA PHE A 14 9.10 0.54 4.18
C PHE A 14 9.33 1.79 3.32
N ASP A 15 10.00 2.83 3.81
CA ASP A 15 10.24 4.09 3.07
C ASP A 15 10.75 3.85 1.64
N ALA A 16 11.76 2.99 1.48
CA ALA A 16 12.36 2.68 0.18
C ALA A 16 11.47 1.78 -0.71
N ILE A 17 10.41 1.19 -0.15
CA ILE A 17 9.52 0.25 -0.85
C ILE A 17 8.40 1.00 -1.59
N PHE A 18 7.89 2.10 -1.02
CA PHE A 18 6.78 2.83 -1.61
C PHE A 18 7.00 3.29 -3.06
N PRO A 19 8.20 3.75 -3.48
CA PRO A 19 8.48 4.09 -4.87
C PRO A 19 8.77 2.88 -5.78
N ASP A 20 8.96 1.68 -5.23
CA ASP A 20 9.30 0.47 -6.00
C ASP A 20 8.04 -0.28 -6.44
N ALA A 21 7.63 -0.07 -7.69
CA ALA A 21 6.48 -0.74 -8.29
C ALA A 21 6.63 -2.28 -8.34
N GLY A 22 7.86 -2.80 -8.41
CA GLY A 22 8.14 -4.23 -8.48
C GLY A 22 8.08 -4.96 -7.13
N ALA A 23 8.10 -4.22 -6.02
CA ALA A 23 8.14 -4.80 -4.67
C ALA A 23 6.76 -5.24 -4.15
N VAL A 24 6.01 -6.05 -4.93
CA VAL A 24 4.60 -6.44 -4.67
C VAL A 24 4.39 -6.97 -3.25
N ALA A 25 5.19 -7.95 -2.82
CA ALA A 25 5.07 -8.53 -1.48
C ALA A 25 5.41 -7.53 -0.37
N ALA A 26 6.39 -6.65 -0.59
CA ALA A 26 6.78 -5.64 0.38
C ALA A 26 5.74 -4.50 0.46
N LEU A 27 5.12 -4.10 -0.65
CA LEU A 27 3.99 -3.15 -0.67
C LEU A 27 2.77 -3.72 0.09
N HIS A 28 2.50 -5.01 -0.04
CA HIS A 28 1.47 -5.67 0.77
C HIS A 28 1.79 -5.59 2.27
N ASN A 29 3.04 -5.84 2.67
CA ASN A 29 3.47 -5.72 4.06
C ASN A 29 3.41 -4.27 4.57
N ALA A 30 3.78 -3.28 3.74
CA ALA A 30 3.61 -1.86 4.04
C ALA A 30 2.13 -1.49 4.31
N ARG A 31 1.20 -2.02 3.51
CA ARG A 31 -0.25 -1.88 3.74
C ARG A 31 -0.67 -2.44 5.10
N ILE A 32 -0.13 -3.61 5.49
CA ILE A 32 -0.42 -4.20 6.80
C ILE A 32 0.15 -3.32 7.92
N ALA A 33 1.37 -2.78 7.77
CA ALA A 33 1.96 -1.87 8.74
C ALA A 33 1.13 -0.59 8.92
N ALA A 34 0.69 0.04 7.81
CA ALA A 34 -0.19 1.20 7.83
C ALA A 34 -1.53 0.90 8.54
N LYS A 35 -2.12 -0.28 8.29
CA LYS A 35 -3.34 -0.74 8.96
C LYS A 35 -3.15 -0.90 10.47
N ARG A 36 -2.02 -1.47 10.90
CA ARG A 36 -1.70 -1.65 12.33
C ARG A 36 -1.50 -0.32 13.04
N LEU A 37 -0.81 0.62 12.41
CA LEU A 37 -0.64 1.97 12.93
C LEU A 37 -1.99 2.66 13.11
N ARG A 38 -2.84 2.66 12.08
CA ARG A 38 -4.17 3.26 12.13
C ARG A 38 -5.01 2.68 13.26
N TYR A 39 -5.11 1.34 13.36
CA TYR A 39 -5.90 0.70 14.40
C TYR A 39 -5.38 1.00 15.81
N THR A 40 -4.07 1.16 15.98
CA THR A 40 -3.50 1.57 17.27
C THR A 40 -3.99 2.95 17.70
N LEU A 41 -4.13 3.89 16.74
CA LEU A 41 -4.67 5.23 17.01
C LEU A 41 -6.17 5.20 17.27
N GLU A 42 -6.92 4.45 16.46
CA GLU A 42 -8.39 4.34 16.58
C GLU A 42 -8.84 3.65 17.89
N LEU A 43 -8.00 2.79 18.49
CA LEU A 43 -8.32 2.12 19.76
C LEU A 43 -8.26 3.06 20.98
N PHE A 44 -7.54 4.19 20.88
CA PHE A 44 -7.31 5.08 22.03
C PHE A 44 -7.48 6.56 21.62
N PRO A 45 -8.65 6.96 21.08
CA PRO A 45 -8.84 8.32 20.57
C PRO A 45 -8.67 9.38 21.66
N GLU A 46 -9.04 9.08 22.92
CA GLU A 46 -8.89 9.99 24.06
C GLU A 46 -7.42 10.27 24.40
N VAL A 47 -6.50 9.34 24.04
CA VAL A 47 -5.06 9.49 24.31
C VAL A 47 -4.39 10.36 23.26
N PHE A 48 -4.86 10.30 22.00
CA PHE A 48 -4.19 10.87 20.84
C PHE A 48 -4.87 12.14 20.31
N GLY A 49 -6.16 12.37 20.64
CA GLY A 49 -6.90 13.59 20.31
C GLY A 49 -6.90 13.93 18.82
N ALA A 50 -7.00 15.22 18.52
CA ALA A 50 -7.12 15.73 17.14
C ALA A 50 -5.90 15.38 16.24
N ASP A 51 -4.69 15.36 16.80
CA ASP A 51 -3.48 14.95 16.04
C ASP A 51 -3.56 13.48 15.64
N GLY A 52 -4.08 12.61 16.51
CA GLY A 52 -4.31 11.21 16.21
C GLY A 52 -5.38 11.02 15.12
N GLU A 53 -6.47 11.78 15.18
CA GLU A 53 -7.52 11.76 14.16
C GLU A 53 -7.00 12.18 12.78
N ALA A 54 -6.13 13.19 12.71
CA ALA A 54 -5.51 13.64 11.47
C ALA A 54 -4.62 12.53 10.86
N VAL A 55 -3.79 11.85 11.69
CA VAL A 55 -2.98 10.71 11.24
C VAL A 55 -3.85 9.55 10.77
N VAL A 56 -4.96 9.25 11.47
CA VAL A 56 -5.92 8.22 11.04
C VAL A 56 -6.49 8.52 9.66
N ALA A 57 -6.86 9.77 9.38
CA ALA A 57 -7.39 10.17 8.08
C ALA A 57 -6.36 9.98 6.95
N GLU A 58 -5.10 10.39 7.19
CA GLU A 58 -4.00 10.17 6.24
C GLU A 58 -3.74 8.67 5.98
N MET A 59 -3.76 7.86 7.05
CA MET A 59 -3.58 6.42 6.93
C MET A 59 -4.73 5.72 6.21
N LYS A 60 -5.97 6.20 6.36
CA LYS A 60 -7.10 5.68 5.59
C LYS A 60 -6.89 5.87 4.10
N THR A 61 -6.54 7.07 3.66
CA THR A 61 -6.30 7.36 2.25
C THR A 61 -5.16 6.51 1.69
N LEU A 62 -4.03 6.42 2.40
CA LEU A 62 -2.90 5.57 1.98
C LEU A 62 -3.30 4.09 1.86
N GLN A 63 -4.10 3.58 2.79
CA GLN A 63 -4.56 2.19 2.78
C GLN A 63 -5.55 1.89 1.66
N GLU A 64 -6.43 2.85 1.32
CA GLU A 64 -7.36 2.72 0.20
C GLU A 64 -6.58 2.58 -1.12
N ASP A 65 -5.60 3.45 -1.35
CA ASP A 65 -4.78 3.39 -2.56
C ASP A 65 -3.91 2.12 -2.61
N LEU A 66 -3.25 1.75 -1.51
CA LEU A 66 -2.53 0.48 -1.39
C LEU A 66 -3.44 -0.74 -1.56
N GLY A 67 -4.71 -0.64 -1.13
CA GLY A 67 -5.72 -1.66 -1.33
C GLY A 67 -6.02 -1.88 -2.81
N ILE A 68 -6.19 -0.79 -3.56
CA ILE A 68 -6.42 -0.85 -5.02
C ILE A 68 -5.23 -1.49 -5.73
N VAL A 69 -4.00 -1.07 -5.40
CA VAL A 69 -2.78 -1.69 -5.96
C VAL A 69 -2.74 -3.19 -5.69
N HIS A 70 -2.96 -3.59 -4.43
CA HIS A 70 -2.98 -5.00 -4.05
C HIS A 70 -4.03 -5.82 -4.80
N ASP A 71 -5.25 -5.29 -4.94
CA ASP A 71 -6.32 -5.98 -5.66
C ASP A 71 -6.00 -6.15 -7.15
N ARG A 72 -5.29 -5.18 -7.75
CA ARG A 72 -4.78 -5.30 -9.12
C ARG A 72 -3.66 -6.34 -9.23
N ASP A 73 -2.73 -6.39 -8.27
CA ASP A 73 -1.67 -7.41 -8.22
C ASP A 73 -2.28 -8.83 -8.14
N VAL A 74 -3.32 -9.04 -7.33
CA VAL A 74 -4.04 -10.32 -7.24
C VAL A 74 -4.73 -10.67 -8.57
N LEU A 75 -5.36 -9.68 -9.21
CA LEU A 75 -6.04 -9.90 -10.49
C LEU A 75 -5.04 -10.23 -11.61
N ILE A 76 -3.90 -9.54 -11.68
CA ILE A 76 -2.81 -9.82 -12.62
C ILE A 76 -2.33 -11.27 -12.44
N ALA A 77 -2.02 -11.67 -11.23
CA ALA A 77 -1.57 -13.04 -10.94
C ALA A 77 -2.63 -14.09 -11.34
N THR A 78 -3.92 -13.78 -11.16
CA THR A 78 -5.02 -14.67 -11.54
C THR A 78 -5.12 -14.82 -13.06
N ILE A 79 -4.99 -13.71 -13.80
CA ILE A 79 -5.03 -13.73 -15.28
C ILE A 79 -3.81 -14.46 -15.84
N ASP A 80 -2.61 -14.22 -15.28
CA ASP A 80 -1.38 -14.90 -15.68
C ASP A 80 -1.49 -16.42 -15.49
N LEU A 81 -2.08 -16.85 -14.37
CA LEU A 81 -2.32 -18.27 -14.12
C LEU A 81 -3.31 -18.86 -15.16
N ALA A 82 -4.39 -18.14 -15.48
CA ALA A 82 -5.35 -18.57 -16.50
C ALA A 82 -4.70 -18.66 -17.88
N LEU A 83 -3.92 -17.68 -18.29
CA LEU A 83 -3.16 -17.68 -19.54
C LEU A 83 -2.18 -18.85 -19.58
N GLY A 84 -1.48 -19.14 -18.50
CA GLY A 84 -0.60 -20.29 -18.37
C GLY A 84 -1.31 -21.63 -18.63
N GLY A 85 -2.55 -21.76 -18.14
CA GLY A 85 -3.38 -22.95 -18.39
C GLY A 85 -3.80 -23.15 -19.86
N LEU A 86 -3.81 -22.07 -20.66
CA LEU A 86 -4.20 -22.11 -22.07
C LEU A 86 -3.05 -22.38 -23.04
N ILE A 87 -1.81 -22.47 -22.58
CA ILE A 87 -0.61 -22.55 -23.44
C ILE A 87 -0.62 -23.80 -24.34
N GLN A 88 -1.19 -24.92 -23.88
CA GLN A 88 -1.17 -26.19 -24.58
C GLN A 88 -2.42 -26.42 -25.47
N VAL A 89 -3.36 -25.50 -25.49
CA VAL A 89 -4.61 -25.63 -26.24
C VAL A 89 -4.55 -24.70 -27.45
N HIS A 90 -4.73 -25.26 -28.65
CA HIS A 90 -4.62 -24.56 -29.92
C HIS A 90 -5.89 -24.79 -30.76
N ASP A 91 -6.97 -24.10 -30.40
CA ASP A 91 -8.20 -24.01 -31.17
C ASP A 91 -8.66 -22.55 -31.24
N ALA A 92 -9.55 -22.23 -32.20
CA ALA A 92 -9.97 -20.86 -32.45
C ALA A 92 -10.66 -20.20 -31.26
N ASP A 93 -11.43 -20.95 -30.47
CA ASP A 93 -12.13 -20.43 -29.31
C ASP A 93 -11.15 -20.10 -28.18
N THR A 94 -10.18 -20.97 -27.92
CA THR A 94 -9.11 -20.75 -26.95
C THR A 94 -8.23 -19.57 -27.35
N ASP A 95 -7.92 -19.41 -28.64
CA ASP A 95 -7.12 -18.26 -29.11
C ASP A 95 -7.88 -16.93 -28.93
N ALA A 96 -9.21 -16.92 -29.14
CA ALA A 96 -10.03 -15.74 -28.86
C ALA A 96 -10.08 -15.39 -27.35
N ILE A 97 -10.20 -16.39 -26.49
CA ILE A 97 -10.16 -16.24 -25.03
C ILE A 97 -8.78 -15.69 -24.61
N ARG A 98 -7.69 -16.26 -25.10
CA ARG A 98 -6.32 -15.81 -24.82
C ARG A 98 -6.14 -14.34 -25.17
N THR A 99 -6.52 -13.96 -26.39
CA THR A 99 -6.43 -12.56 -26.86
C THR A 99 -7.22 -11.61 -25.96
N SER A 100 -8.43 -12.02 -25.55
CA SER A 100 -9.25 -11.22 -24.64
C SER A 100 -8.61 -11.05 -23.27
N LEU A 101 -8.07 -12.11 -22.69
CA LEU A 101 -7.36 -12.07 -21.40
C LEU A 101 -6.10 -11.20 -21.46
N GLU A 102 -5.33 -11.25 -22.55
CA GLU A 102 -4.16 -10.40 -22.74
C GLU A 102 -4.52 -8.91 -22.82
N ILE A 103 -5.66 -8.58 -23.45
CA ILE A 103 -6.16 -7.19 -23.49
C ILE A 103 -6.52 -6.72 -22.09
N VAL A 104 -7.26 -7.55 -21.33
CA VAL A 104 -7.63 -7.24 -19.94
C VAL A 104 -6.38 -7.10 -19.06
N LEU A 105 -5.41 -8.02 -19.21
CA LEU A 105 -4.17 -7.99 -18.45
C LEU A 105 -3.42 -6.67 -18.64
N ARG A 106 -3.21 -6.23 -19.88
CA ARG A 106 -2.54 -4.95 -20.17
C ARG A 106 -3.25 -3.77 -19.52
N ARG A 107 -4.59 -3.75 -19.56
CA ARG A 107 -5.37 -2.69 -18.93
C ARG A 107 -5.23 -2.68 -17.42
N VAL A 108 -5.31 -3.86 -16.79
CA VAL A 108 -5.17 -3.98 -15.32
C VAL A 108 -3.75 -3.59 -14.88
N GLN A 109 -2.72 -3.98 -15.63
CA GLN A 109 -1.33 -3.56 -15.38
C GLN A 109 -1.18 -2.05 -15.46
N GLN A 110 -1.75 -1.40 -16.47
CA GLN A 110 -1.72 0.06 -16.60
C GLN A 110 -2.41 0.74 -15.42
N GLU A 111 -3.64 0.31 -15.07
CA GLU A 111 -4.39 0.84 -13.92
C GLU A 111 -3.61 0.66 -12.61
N ARG A 112 -2.95 -0.49 -12.45
CA ARG A 112 -2.10 -0.79 -11.29
C ARG A 112 -0.92 0.17 -11.19
N ASP A 113 -0.22 0.42 -12.30
CA ASP A 113 0.94 1.31 -12.32
C ASP A 113 0.57 2.77 -12.06
N GLU A 114 -0.55 3.24 -12.63
CA GLU A 114 -1.09 4.56 -12.35
C GLU A 114 -1.41 4.72 -10.85
N ARG A 115 -2.07 3.74 -10.23
CA ARG A 115 -2.37 3.76 -8.79
C ARG A 115 -1.12 3.67 -7.91
N HIS A 116 -0.13 2.91 -8.34
CA HIS A 116 1.14 2.86 -7.62
C HIS A 116 1.86 4.22 -7.62
N LEU A 117 1.81 4.98 -8.71
CA LEU A 117 2.35 6.34 -8.76
C LEU A 117 1.63 7.27 -7.75
N ASP A 118 0.30 7.15 -7.62
CA ASP A 118 -0.47 7.90 -6.62
C ASP A 118 -0.01 7.55 -5.18
N VAL A 119 0.18 6.26 -4.89
CA VAL A 119 0.70 5.77 -3.60
C VAL A 119 2.08 6.34 -3.31
N ALA A 120 3.00 6.25 -4.28
CA ALA A 120 4.36 6.76 -4.13
C ALA A 120 4.40 8.27 -3.88
N ALA A 121 3.60 9.03 -4.63
CA ALA A 121 3.48 10.48 -4.46
C ALA A 121 2.85 10.85 -3.11
N GLN A 122 1.84 10.11 -2.66
CA GLN A 122 1.22 10.33 -1.36
C GLN A 122 2.21 10.06 -0.23
N TRP A 123 2.91 8.92 -0.28
CA TRP A 123 3.94 8.60 0.71
C TRP A 123 5.05 9.65 0.75
N GLN A 124 5.51 10.10 -0.40
CA GLN A 124 6.54 11.16 -0.48
C GLN A 124 6.06 12.44 0.22
N ARG A 125 4.82 12.87 0.01
CA ARG A 125 4.25 14.04 0.71
C ARG A 125 4.22 13.84 2.22
N LEU A 126 3.81 12.66 2.70
CA LEU A 126 3.79 12.34 4.12
C LEU A 126 5.22 12.32 4.72
N ALA A 127 6.16 11.68 4.04
CA ALA A 127 7.54 11.55 4.50
C ALA A 127 8.30 12.89 4.53
N GLN A 128 7.99 13.82 3.62
CA GLN A 128 8.58 15.17 3.55
C GLN A 128 7.88 16.19 4.45
N GLY A 129 6.68 15.90 4.92
CA GLY A 129 5.90 16.75 5.82
C GLY A 129 6.22 16.52 7.31
N ASP A 130 5.35 17.00 8.15
CA ASP A 130 5.44 16.89 9.61
C ASP A 130 4.92 15.54 10.17
N PHE A 131 4.55 14.62 9.31
CA PHE A 131 3.92 13.35 9.67
C PHE A 131 4.78 12.53 10.65
N ARG A 132 6.10 12.44 10.38
CA ARG A 132 7.06 11.75 11.25
C ARG A 132 7.14 12.42 12.62
N GLU A 133 7.20 13.75 12.66
CA GLU A 133 7.24 14.52 13.90
C GLU A 133 5.95 14.39 14.71
N ARG A 134 4.79 14.42 14.05
CA ARG A 134 3.48 14.18 14.70
C ARG A 134 3.42 12.81 15.34
N LEU A 135 3.84 11.77 14.65
CA LEU A 135 3.90 10.42 15.21
C LEU A 135 4.88 10.31 16.38
N ALA A 136 6.03 10.98 16.31
CA ALA A 136 6.99 11.04 17.41
C ALA A 136 6.38 11.68 18.67
N ARG A 137 5.73 12.82 18.53
CA ARG A 137 5.01 13.49 19.64
C ARG A 137 3.92 12.60 20.24
N LEU A 138 3.09 11.98 19.39
CA LEU A 138 2.01 11.08 19.84
C LEU A 138 2.57 9.83 20.53
N GLY A 139 3.71 9.32 20.07
CA GLY A 139 4.40 8.17 20.65
C GLY A 139 5.16 8.49 21.96
N GLY A 140 5.37 9.77 22.25
CA GLY A 140 6.15 10.20 23.41
C GLY A 140 7.65 9.94 23.25
N THR A 141 8.13 9.93 22.02
CA THR A 141 9.55 9.72 21.68
C THR A 141 10.02 10.86 20.79
N ASP A 142 10.70 11.85 21.37
CA ASP A 142 11.34 12.92 20.62
C ASP A 142 12.52 12.43 19.74
N ALA A 143 12.85 11.15 19.81
CA ALA A 143 14.03 10.54 19.17
C ALA A 143 13.80 10.07 17.72
N ILE A 144 12.56 10.04 17.20
CA ILE A 144 12.26 9.54 15.83
C ILE A 144 12.48 10.64 14.77
N ALA A 145 12.61 11.89 15.18
CA ALA A 145 12.72 13.03 14.28
C ALA A 145 14.11 13.23 13.63
N ALA A 146 15.14 12.45 13.99
CA ALA A 146 16.53 12.72 13.65
C ALA A 146 17.23 11.61 12.83
N SER A 147 16.48 10.73 12.13
CA SER A 147 17.13 9.70 11.29
C SER A 147 16.71 9.77 9.86
#